data_c205d689a106c56f7abbd03c4881388d
#
_entry.id   c205d689a106c56f7abbd03c4881388d
#
_cell.length_a   1.000
_cell.length_b   1.000
_cell.length_c   1.000
_cell.angle_alpha   90.00
_cell.angle_beta   90.00
_cell.angle_gamma   90.00
#
_symmetry.space_group_name_H-M   'P 1'
#
loop_
_entity.id
_entity.type
_entity.pdbx_description
1 polymer ?
#
loop_
_entity_poly.entity_id
_entity_poly.type
_entity_poly.pdbx_seq_one_letter_code
_entity_poly.pdbx_strand_id
1 'polypeptide(L)'
;ITRARADQRKNMAIFLSYAVGCMMGRYSLDKPGLILANAGDTLREFLANVGRSQDQLTFDPDEDGIIPVLDGEWFEDDIVARTEAFLRATFGEATLEANVRFIEESIGTDLRKYFLSEFYKNHLSNERAYGYKKRPIYWLFSSGKERAFQCLVYLHRYHEGTLARMRTGYVIPLQGKMAAHIEQLASETQQASSTSQRKTLEKERDKLLKHQTELRAFDEKLRHYADQRITLDLDDGVKVNYGKFGDLLAEVKAVAGGTDED
;
A
#
# COMPACT_ATOMS: atom_id res chain seq x y z
N ILE A 1 8.34 24.59 -21.81
CA ILE A 1 7.23 24.52 -20.82
C ILE A 1 6.85 23.05 -20.55
N THR A 2 6.72 22.22 -21.59
CA THR A 2 6.37 20.77 -21.46
C THR A 2 7.43 19.95 -20.71
N ARG A 3 8.71 20.24 -20.88
CA ARG A 3 9.81 19.51 -20.25
C ARG A 3 9.87 19.74 -18.74
N ALA A 4 9.68 20.98 -18.29
CA ALA A 4 9.68 21.31 -16.86
C ALA A 4 8.52 20.64 -16.09
N ARG A 5 7.32 20.52 -16.70
CA ARG A 5 6.17 19.82 -16.08
C ARG A 5 6.37 18.31 -16.01
N ALA A 6 6.98 17.71 -17.04
CA ALA A 6 7.29 16.28 -17.03
C ALA A 6 8.33 15.95 -15.94
N ASP A 7 9.33 16.82 -15.76
CA ASP A 7 10.33 16.66 -14.71
C ASP A 7 9.71 16.82 -13.31
N GLN A 8 8.76 17.73 -13.12
CA GLN A 8 8.06 17.93 -11.86
C GLN A 8 7.25 16.68 -11.45
N ARG A 9 6.46 16.12 -12.38
CA ARG A 9 5.70 14.88 -12.11
C ARG A 9 6.63 13.73 -11.71
N LYS A 10 7.73 13.58 -12.44
CA LYS A 10 8.72 12.54 -12.16
C LYS A 10 9.38 12.74 -10.80
N ASN A 11 9.80 13.97 -10.49
CA ASN A 11 10.41 14.28 -9.21
C ASN A 11 9.43 14.01 -8.05
N MET A 12 8.14 14.32 -8.23
CA MET A 12 7.12 14.07 -7.23
C MET A 12 6.87 12.56 -7.05
N ALA A 13 6.86 11.78 -8.13
CA ALA A 13 6.78 10.32 -8.04
C ALA A 13 7.98 9.71 -7.28
N ILE A 14 9.20 10.27 -7.47
CA ILE A 14 10.39 9.88 -6.71
C ILE A 14 10.24 10.24 -5.22
N PHE A 15 9.76 11.44 -4.93
CA PHE A 15 9.50 11.89 -3.57
C PHE A 15 8.51 10.98 -2.85
N LEU A 16 7.38 10.66 -3.48
CA LEU A 16 6.40 9.71 -2.93
C LEU A 16 6.99 8.30 -2.74
N SER A 17 7.85 7.85 -3.65
CA SER A 17 8.56 6.58 -3.47
C SER A 17 9.51 6.60 -2.28
N TYR A 18 10.19 7.71 -2.02
CA TYR A 18 11.02 7.91 -0.83
C TYR A 18 10.15 7.92 0.44
N ALA A 19 9.02 8.64 0.42
CA ALA A 19 8.08 8.67 1.54
C ALA A 19 7.60 7.24 1.91
N VAL A 20 7.20 6.43 0.91
CA VAL A 20 6.86 5.01 1.14
C VAL A 20 8.06 4.24 1.70
N GLY A 21 9.26 4.54 1.25
CA GLY A 21 10.48 3.95 1.83
C GLY A 21 10.65 4.27 3.31
N CYS A 22 10.35 5.49 3.74
CA CYS A 22 10.35 5.87 5.16
C CYS A 22 9.22 5.18 5.92
N MET A 23 8.02 5.11 5.35
CA MET A 23 6.88 4.39 5.95
C MET A 23 7.20 2.91 6.19
N MET A 24 7.92 2.29 5.28
CA MET A 24 8.32 0.87 5.36
C MET A 24 9.58 0.63 6.20
N GLY A 25 10.24 1.68 6.70
CA GLY A 25 11.49 1.57 7.44
C GLY A 25 12.71 1.28 6.57
N ARG A 26 12.57 1.34 5.24
CA ARG A 26 13.72 1.24 4.32
C ARG A 26 14.67 2.43 4.46
N TYR A 27 14.11 3.61 4.70
CA TYR A 27 14.81 4.86 4.96
C TYR A 27 14.34 5.48 6.28
N SER A 28 15.05 6.50 6.74
CA SER A 28 14.69 7.30 7.91
C SER A 28 14.94 8.77 7.62
N LEU A 29 14.14 9.65 8.23
CA LEU A 29 14.43 11.09 8.25
C LEU A 29 15.60 11.42 9.22
N ASP A 30 15.92 10.52 10.13
CA ASP A 30 16.89 10.72 11.20
C ASP A 30 18.30 10.20 10.88
N LYS A 31 18.40 9.35 9.85
CA LYS A 31 19.69 8.78 9.43
C LYS A 31 19.73 8.55 7.92
N PRO A 32 20.77 9.02 7.22
CA PRO A 32 20.89 8.81 5.78
C PRO A 32 21.22 7.35 5.44
N GLY A 33 20.82 6.93 4.23
CA GLY A 33 21.08 5.62 3.66
C GLY A 33 19.98 4.59 3.92
N LEU A 34 20.30 3.32 3.66
CA LEU A 34 19.41 2.20 3.91
C LEU A 34 19.44 1.84 5.40
N ILE A 35 18.25 1.70 5.99
CA ILE A 35 18.08 1.33 7.39
C ILE A 35 17.76 -0.15 7.52
N LEU A 36 16.64 -0.60 6.92
CA LEU A 36 16.26 -2.01 6.88
C LEU A 36 16.54 -2.57 5.48
N ALA A 37 17.39 -3.57 5.41
CA ALA A 37 17.82 -4.19 4.16
C ALA A 37 18.09 -5.69 4.27
N ASN A 38 17.88 -6.31 5.43
CA ASN A 38 18.06 -7.74 5.64
C ASN A 38 16.69 -8.44 5.73
N ALA A 39 16.67 -9.71 5.35
CA ALA A 39 15.45 -10.52 5.43
C ALA A 39 14.96 -10.63 6.90
N GLY A 40 13.68 -10.34 7.12
CA GLY A 40 13.05 -10.45 8.43
C GLY A 40 13.38 -9.29 9.41
N ASP A 41 13.96 -8.20 8.91
CA ASP A 41 14.18 -6.99 9.73
C ASP A 41 12.85 -6.48 10.33
N THR A 42 12.89 -6.08 11.59
CA THR A 42 11.73 -5.56 12.34
C THR A 42 11.93 -4.12 12.78
N LEU A 43 10.94 -3.55 13.47
CA LEU A 43 11.05 -2.22 14.08
C LEU A 43 12.22 -2.15 15.09
N ARG A 44 12.55 -3.25 15.76
CA ARG A 44 13.69 -3.33 16.69
C ARG A 44 15.01 -3.09 15.97
N GLU A 45 15.22 -3.74 14.83
CA GLU A 45 16.41 -3.53 14.00
C GLU A 45 16.45 -2.10 13.44
N PHE A 46 15.28 -1.55 13.08
CA PHE A 46 15.18 -0.15 12.66
C PHE A 46 15.69 0.82 13.72
N LEU A 47 15.17 0.72 14.95
CA LEU A 47 15.57 1.57 16.08
C LEU A 47 17.07 1.42 16.41
N ALA A 48 17.57 0.18 16.42
CA ALA A 48 18.99 -0.10 16.64
C ALA A 48 19.86 0.52 15.54
N ASN A 49 19.46 0.39 14.27
CA ASN A 49 20.20 0.93 13.13
C ASN A 49 20.16 2.46 13.09
N VAL A 50 19.04 3.09 13.43
CA VAL A 50 18.92 4.56 13.52
C VAL A 50 19.70 5.08 14.73
N GLY A 51 19.72 4.34 15.84
CA GLY A 51 20.37 4.73 17.08
C GLY A 51 19.52 5.69 17.92
N ARG A 52 18.18 5.58 17.82
CA ARG A 52 17.21 6.38 18.58
C ARG A 52 16.13 5.48 19.14
N SER A 53 15.49 5.91 20.24
CA SER A 53 14.24 5.34 20.71
C SER A 53 13.06 5.85 19.85
N GLN A 54 11.94 5.14 19.88
CA GLN A 54 10.80 5.46 19.03
C GLN A 54 10.25 6.87 19.26
N ASP A 55 10.19 7.31 20.52
CA ASP A 55 9.75 8.66 20.91
C ASP A 55 10.67 9.80 20.44
N GLN A 56 11.87 9.47 19.98
CA GLN A 56 12.85 10.41 19.44
C GLN A 56 12.89 10.45 17.91
N LEU A 57 12.11 9.60 17.25
CA LEU A 57 12.06 9.58 15.79
C LEU A 57 11.31 10.80 15.25
N THR A 58 11.82 11.38 14.17
CA THR A 58 11.12 12.42 13.41
C THR A 58 9.88 11.86 12.71
N PHE A 59 9.97 10.61 12.26
CA PHE A 59 8.86 9.89 11.64
C PHE A 59 8.98 8.39 11.92
N ASP A 60 7.92 7.81 12.46
CA ASP A 60 7.84 6.38 12.74
C ASP A 60 7.57 5.57 11.47
N PRO A 61 8.34 4.52 11.18
CA PRO A 61 7.93 3.55 10.18
C PRO A 61 6.67 2.82 10.64
N ASP A 62 6.00 2.17 9.69
CA ASP A 62 4.87 1.32 9.99
C ASP A 62 5.25 0.17 10.93
N GLU A 63 4.36 -0.20 11.86
CA GLU A 63 4.66 -1.16 12.92
C GLU A 63 4.92 -2.57 12.37
N ASP A 64 4.06 -3.05 11.48
CA ASP A 64 4.10 -4.42 10.96
C ASP A 64 4.58 -4.52 9.49
N GLY A 65 4.82 -3.38 8.85
CA GLY A 65 5.28 -3.31 7.46
C GLY A 65 4.22 -3.67 6.43
N ILE A 66 2.93 -3.54 6.80
CA ILE A 66 1.78 -3.77 5.95
C ILE A 66 1.00 -2.47 5.82
N ILE A 67 1.04 -1.80 4.68
CA ILE A 67 0.35 -0.53 4.48
C ILE A 67 -0.85 -0.73 3.55
N PRO A 68 -2.09 -0.55 4.03
CA PRO A 68 -3.29 -0.64 3.21
C PRO A 68 -3.30 0.39 2.08
N VAL A 69 -3.73 -0.04 0.88
CA VAL A 69 -3.94 0.80 -0.30
C VAL A 69 -5.37 0.57 -0.78
N LEU A 70 -6.31 1.32 -0.21
CA LEU A 70 -7.75 1.09 -0.37
C LEU A 70 -8.48 2.29 -0.97
N ASP A 71 -9.58 2.00 -1.65
CA ASP A 71 -10.51 3.01 -2.13
C ASP A 71 -11.45 3.42 -0.98
N GLY A 72 -11.00 4.37 -0.16
CA GLY A 72 -11.67 4.87 1.03
C GLY A 72 -10.78 4.82 2.28
N GLU A 73 -11.21 5.55 3.31
CA GLU A 73 -10.52 5.68 4.60
C GLU A 73 -11.00 4.60 5.57
N TRP A 74 -10.50 3.38 5.40
CA TRP A 74 -10.89 2.24 6.22
C TRP A 74 -9.99 2.02 7.43
N PHE A 75 -8.75 2.51 7.38
CA PHE A 75 -7.71 2.35 8.41
C PHE A 75 -6.95 3.66 8.62
N GLU A 76 -6.54 3.89 9.86
CA GLU A 76 -5.76 5.08 10.25
C GLU A 76 -4.32 5.06 9.72
N ASP A 77 -3.83 3.87 9.38
CA ASP A 77 -2.50 3.60 8.84
C ASP A 77 -2.50 3.37 7.31
N ASP A 78 -3.56 3.79 6.62
CA ASP A 78 -3.60 3.66 5.16
C ASP A 78 -2.54 4.54 4.49
N ILE A 79 -2.24 4.23 3.24
CA ILE A 79 -1.16 4.86 2.48
C ILE A 79 -1.30 6.40 2.38
N VAL A 80 -2.53 6.94 2.35
CA VAL A 80 -2.77 8.39 2.29
C VAL A 80 -2.53 9.01 3.66
N ALA A 81 -3.12 8.45 4.72
CA ALA A 81 -2.90 8.91 6.09
C ALA A 81 -1.41 8.88 6.48
N ARG A 82 -0.70 7.82 6.10
CA ARG A 82 0.75 7.71 6.29
C ARG A 82 1.54 8.73 5.47
N THR A 83 1.09 9.06 4.25
CA THR A 83 1.71 10.11 3.43
C THR A 83 1.54 11.48 4.09
N GLU A 84 0.35 11.79 4.57
CA GLU A 84 0.10 13.03 5.31
C GLU A 84 0.92 13.13 6.60
N ALA A 85 1.02 12.04 7.37
CA ALA A 85 1.86 11.96 8.56
C ALA A 85 3.35 12.22 8.22
N PHE A 86 3.84 11.65 7.11
CA PHE A 86 5.19 11.91 6.60
C PHE A 86 5.38 13.39 6.22
N LEU A 87 4.41 14.01 5.56
CA LEU A 87 4.46 15.43 5.20
C LEU A 87 4.45 16.33 6.44
N ARG A 88 3.63 16.02 7.44
CA ARG A 88 3.62 16.71 8.74
C ARG A 88 4.97 16.66 9.43
N ALA A 89 5.55 15.47 9.50
CA ALA A 89 6.86 15.26 10.11
C ALA A 89 7.98 16.00 9.39
N THR A 90 7.89 16.11 8.05
CA THR A 90 8.94 16.70 7.22
C THR A 90 8.83 18.23 7.12
N PHE A 91 7.61 18.77 6.98
CA PHE A 91 7.36 20.17 6.63
C PHE A 91 6.51 20.93 7.65
N GLY A 92 5.96 20.23 8.64
CA GLY A 92 5.11 20.80 9.69
C GLY A 92 3.63 20.87 9.32
N GLU A 93 2.78 20.89 10.36
CA GLU A 93 1.30 20.88 10.23
C GLU A 93 0.78 22.07 9.42
N ALA A 94 1.33 23.26 9.63
CA ALA A 94 0.85 24.49 9.00
C ALA A 94 0.94 24.49 7.46
N THR A 95 1.76 23.60 6.89
CA THR A 95 1.97 23.53 5.43
C THR A 95 1.33 22.30 4.79
N LEU A 96 0.68 21.44 5.56
CA LEU A 96 0.15 20.15 5.08
C LEU A 96 -0.75 20.30 3.87
N GLU A 97 -1.81 21.10 3.96
CA GLU A 97 -2.76 21.29 2.86
C GLU A 97 -2.08 21.81 1.58
N ALA A 98 -1.15 22.77 1.74
CA ALA A 98 -0.40 23.32 0.62
C ALA A 98 0.50 22.27 -0.04
N ASN A 99 1.15 21.42 0.76
CA ASN A 99 2.00 20.35 0.27
C ASN A 99 1.19 19.25 -0.43
N VAL A 100 0.07 18.80 0.14
CA VAL A 100 -0.82 17.83 -0.50
C VAL A 100 -1.31 18.36 -1.84
N ARG A 101 -1.83 19.59 -1.88
CA ARG A 101 -2.28 20.23 -3.12
C ARG A 101 -1.17 20.31 -4.17
N PHE A 102 0.02 20.75 -3.77
CA PHE A 102 1.18 20.83 -4.67
C PHE A 102 1.57 19.47 -5.26
N ILE A 103 1.52 18.40 -4.42
CA ILE A 103 1.79 17.03 -4.87
C ILE A 103 0.74 16.59 -5.88
N GLU A 104 -0.55 16.75 -5.57
CA GLU A 104 -1.67 16.35 -6.44
C GLU A 104 -1.67 17.11 -7.77
N GLU A 105 -1.43 18.41 -7.75
CA GLU A 105 -1.24 19.21 -8.97
C GLU A 105 -0.05 18.72 -9.80
N SER A 106 1.04 18.34 -9.14
CA SER A 106 2.26 17.85 -9.80
C SER A 106 2.07 16.48 -10.46
N ILE A 107 1.39 15.55 -9.78
CA ILE A 107 1.10 14.20 -10.30
C ILE A 107 -0.15 14.18 -11.20
N GLY A 108 -0.99 15.23 -11.14
CA GLY A 108 -2.19 15.39 -11.97
C GLY A 108 -3.38 14.54 -11.54
N THR A 109 -3.42 14.10 -10.30
CA THR A 109 -4.52 13.31 -9.70
C THR A 109 -4.43 13.42 -8.17
N ASP A 110 -5.51 13.02 -7.45
CA ASP A 110 -5.47 12.92 -6.00
C ASP A 110 -4.54 11.78 -5.53
N LEU A 111 -4.04 11.91 -4.28
CA LEU A 111 -3.09 10.96 -3.69
C LEU A 111 -3.65 9.53 -3.67
N ARG A 112 -4.90 9.35 -3.26
CA ARG A 112 -5.51 8.02 -3.17
C ARG A 112 -5.56 7.32 -4.51
N LYS A 113 -6.00 8.03 -5.55
CA LYS A 113 -6.05 7.50 -6.91
C LYS A 113 -4.66 7.21 -7.47
N TYR A 114 -3.67 8.05 -7.14
CA TYR A 114 -2.28 7.80 -7.53
C TYR A 114 -1.78 6.47 -6.94
N PHE A 115 -1.96 6.25 -5.65
CA PHE A 115 -1.53 5.01 -5.00
C PHE A 115 -2.27 3.78 -5.52
N LEU A 116 -3.57 3.90 -5.77
CA LEU A 116 -4.40 2.80 -6.30
C LEU A 116 -4.07 2.41 -7.74
N SER A 117 -3.59 3.34 -8.58
CA SER A 117 -3.51 3.12 -10.03
C SER A 117 -2.12 3.28 -10.65
N GLU A 118 -1.26 4.12 -10.08
CA GLU A 118 -0.01 4.53 -10.71
C GLU A 118 1.25 4.16 -9.90
N PHE A 119 1.20 4.29 -8.58
CA PHE A 119 2.38 4.09 -7.72
C PHE A 119 3.08 2.76 -7.99
N TYR A 120 2.33 1.64 -7.95
CA TYR A 120 2.94 0.32 -8.13
C TYR A 120 3.47 0.12 -9.54
N LYS A 121 2.83 0.66 -10.56
CA LYS A 121 3.33 0.65 -11.94
C LYS A 121 4.63 1.43 -12.05
N ASN A 122 4.72 2.60 -11.43
CA ASN A 122 5.93 3.42 -11.39
C ASN A 122 7.06 2.71 -10.64
N HIS A 123 6.74 2.02 -9.53
CA HIS A 123 7.67 1.19 -8.78
C HIS A 123 8.27 0.06 -9.62
N LEU A 124 7.47 -0.54 -10.50
CA LEU A 124 7.91 -1.62 -11.39
C LEU A 124 8.54 -1.11 -12.68
N SER A 125 8.26 0.14 -13.06
CA SER A 125 8.72 0.70 -14.32
C SER A 125 10.23 0.85 -14.32
N ASN A 126 10.78 0.79 -15.52
CA ASN A 126 12.19 0.72 -15.75
C ASN A 126 12.85 2.08 -15.96
N GLU A 127 12.10 3.15 -15.79
CA GLU A 127 12.58 4.47 -16.13
C GLU A 127 13.53 5.03 -15.06
N ARG A 128 14.77 4.94 -15.40
CA ARG A 128 16.04 5.63 -15.03
C ARG A 128 16.25 6.20 -13.63
N ALA A 129 15.27 6.28 -12.74
CA ALA A 129 15.51 6.90 -11.44
C ALA A 129 15.42 5.95 -10.25
N TYR A 130 14.51 4.94 -10.28
CA TYR A 130 14.32 4.00 -9.16
C TYR A 130 13.46 2.78 -9.51
N GLY A 131 13.25 2.52 -10.80
CA GLY A 131 12.50 1.34 -11.25
C GLY A 131 13.25 0.06 -10.90
N TYR A 132 12.56 -0.84 -10.22
CA TYR A 132 13.07 -2.14 -9.81
C TYR A 132 12.73 -3.20 -10.84
N LYS A 133 13.09 -2.97 -12.10
CA LYS A 133 12.89 -3.93 -13.20
C LYS A 133 12.73 -5.35 -12.69
N LYS A 134 11.56 -5.99 -12.88
CA LYS A 134 11.36 -7.40 -12.54
C LYS A 134 11.77 -7.81 -11.09
N ARG A 135 12.16 -6.85 -10.22
CA ARG A 135 12.60 -7.10 -8.85
C ARG A 135 11.95 -6.10 -7.88
N PRO A 136 10.60 -6.10 -7.75
CA PRO A 136 9.93 -5.20 -6.82
C PRO A 136 10.36 -5.50 -5.39
N ILE A 137 10.69 -4.44 -4.65
CA ILE A 137 11.02 -4.54 -3.22
C ILE A 137 9.79 -4.33 -2.33
N TYR A 138 8.75 -3.66 -2.84
CA TYR A 138 7.42 -3.63 -2.25
C TYR A 138 6.53 -4.55 -3.07
N TRP A 139 5.82 -5.44 -2.40
CA TRP A 139 4.89 -6.36 -3.04
C TRP A 139 3.47 -5.92 -2.76
N LEU A 140 2.66 -5.86 -3.81
CA LEU A 140 1.26 -5.49 -3.74
C LEU A 140 0.41 -6.76 -3.62
N PHE A 141 -0.10 -7.02 -2.44
CA PHE A 141 -1.15 -8.01 -2.23
C PHE A 141 -2.48 -7.44 -2.70
N SER A 142 -3.32 -8.26 -3.33
CA SER A 142 -4.57 -7.82 -3.93
C SER A 142 -5.64 -8.90 -3.89
N SER A 143 -6.85 -8.53 -3.46
CA SER A 143 -7.99 -9.44 -3.40
C SER A 143 -8.52 -9.88 -4.77
N GLY A 144 -8.23 -9.12 -5.84
CA GLY A 144 -8.65 -9.46 -7.19
C GLY A 144 -9.07 -8.25 -8.02
N LYS A 145 -10.05 -8.47 -8.89
CA LYS A 145 -10.51 -7.50 -9.90
C LYS A 145 -11.14 -6.25 -9.30
N GLU A 146 -11.96 -6.43 -8.29
CA GLU A 146 -12.67 -5.32 -7.63
C GLU A 146 -11.74 -4.53 -6.69
N ARG A 147 -10.57 -5.09 -6.34
CA ARG A 147 -9.58 -4.50 -5.43
C ARG A 147 -10.19 -4.15 -4.07
N ALA A 148 -11.04 -5.04 -3.57
CA ALA A 148 -11.70 -4.87 -2.29
C ALA A 148 -10.70 -4.73 -1.12
N PHE A 149 -9.53 -5.38 -1.26
CA PHE A 149 -8.38 -5.21 -0.39
C PHE A 149 -7.09 -5.17 -1.22
N GLN A 150 -6.26 -4.20 -0.94
CA GLN A 150 -4.87 -4.14 -1.40
C GLN A 150 -3.99 -3.62 -0.27
N CYS A 151 -2.76 -4.12 -0.19
CA CYS A 151 -1.73 -3.57 0.69
C CYS A 151 -0.34 -3.73 0.09
N LEU A 152 0.55 -2.81 0.43
CA LEU A 152 1.98 -2.94 0.17
C LEU A 152 2.66 -3.64 1.35
N VAL A 153 3.56 -4.56 1.05
CA VAL A 153 4.43 -5.21 2.02
C VAL A 153 5.87 -5.06 1.58
N TYR A 154 6.74 -4.61 2.50
CA TYR A 154 8.17 -4.48 2.23
C TYR A 154 8.85 -5.85 2.34
N LEU A 155 9.51 -6.27 1.27
CA LEU A 155 10.13 -7.60 1.14
C LEU A 155 11.06 -7.95 2.32
N HIS A 156 11.89 -7.01 2.77
CA HIS A 156 12.85 -7.24 3.84
C HIS A 156 12.21 -7.32 5.24
N ARG A 157 10.97 -6.82 5.37
CA ARG A 157 10.18 -6.95 6.62
C ARG A 157 9.21 -8.14 6.60
N TYR A 158 9.10 -8.82 5.45
CA TYR A 158 8.25 -10.01 5.36
C TYR A 158 8.82 -11.14 6.23
N HIS A 159 7.97 -11.79 6.98
CA HIS A 159 8.27 -12.98 7.77
C HIS A 159 7.08 -13.96 7.70
N GLU A 160 7.26 -15.18 8.18
CA GLU A 160 6.26 -16.25 8.11
C GLU A 160 4.90 -15.93 8.77
N GLY A 161 4.83 -14.96 9.66
CA GLY A 161 3.62 -14.48 10.31
C GLY A 161 2.90 -13.34 9.55
N THR A 162 3.52 -12.76 8.50
CA THR A 162 2.99 -11.57 7.81
C THR A 162 1.59 -11.78 7.23
N LEU A 163 1.33 -12.94 6.60
CA LEU A 163 0.00 -13.23 6.04
C LEU A 163 -1.06 -13.39 7.13
N ALA A 164 -0.73 -14.01 8.26
CA ALA A 164 -1.63 -14.12 9.40
C ALA A 164 -1.92 -12.73 10.00
N ARG A 165 -0.93 -11.85 10.11
CA ARG A 165 -1.09 -10.47 10.55
C ARG A 165 -1.95 -9.67 9.57
N MET A 166 -1.71 -9.78 8.26
CA MET A 166 -2.53 -9.16 7.21
C MET A 166 -4.01 -9.56 7.35
N ARG A 167 -4.27 -10.84 7.58
CA ARG A 167 -5.61 -11.36 7.75
C ARG A 167 -6.29 -10.80 9.00
N THR A 168 -5.62 -10.92 10.16
CA THR A 168 -6.23 -10.55 11.46
C THR A 168 -6.26 -9.05 11.71
N GLY A 169 -5.26 -8.32 11.24
CA GLY A 169 -5.16 -6.87 11.41
C GLY A 169 -5.98 -6.07 10.40
N TYR A 170 -6.18 -6.59 9.20
CA TYR A 170 -6.77 -5.82 8.11
C TYR A 170 -7.98 -6.50 7.45
N VAL A 171 -7.85 -7.71 6.92
CA VAL A 171 -8.90 -8.34 6.11
C VAL A 171 -10.17 -8.61 6.93
N ILE A 172 -10.03 -9.22 8.11
CA ILE A 172 -11.18 -9.51 8.99
C ILE A 172 -11.83 -8.21 9.49
N PRO A 173 -11.10 -7.21 10.02
CA PRO A 173 -11.69 -5.93 10.41
C PRO A 173 -12.39 -5.21 9.25
N LEU A 174 -11.81 -5.24 8.04
CA LEU A 174 -12.42 -4.62 6.85
C LEU A 174 -13.75 -5.26 6.49
N GLN A 175 -13.88 -6.59 6.59
CA GLN A 175 -15.16 -7.28 6.37
C GLN A 175 -16.25 -6.75 7.32
N GLY A 176 -15.92 -6.57 8.60
CA GLY A 176 -16.85 -6.00 9.59
C GLY A 176 -17.24 -4.56 9.29
N LYS A 177 -16.25 -3.72 8.96
CA LYS A 177 -16.47 -2.31 8.61
C LYS A 177 -17.34 -2.18 7.33
N MET A 178 -17.06 -2.98 6.30
CA MET A 178 -17.88 -3.00 5.07
C MET A 178 -19.31 -3.46 5.35
N ALA A 179 -19.52 -4.48 6.17
CA ALA A 179 -20.85 -4.97 6.51
C ALA A 179 -21.67 -3.86 7.21
N ALA A 180 -21.09 -3.19 8.20
CA ALA A 180 -21.75 -2.08 8.89
C ALA A 180 -22.08 -0.92 7.93
N HIS A 181 -21.18 -0.58 7.03
CA HIS A 181 -21.43 0.49 6.05
C HIS A 181 -22.52 0.12 5.01
N ILE A 182 -22.58 -1.13 4.58
CA ILE A 182 -23.67 -1.63 3.71
C ILE A 182 -25.03 -1.51 4.40
N GLU A 183 -25.13 -1.85 5.70
CA GLU A 183 -26.35 -1.70 6.48
C GLU A 183 -26.74 -0.22 6.65
N GLN A 184 -25.76 0.65 6.90
CA GLN A 184 -25.99 2.10 6.95
C GLN A 184 -26.53 2.62 5.62
N LEU A 185 -25.92 2.30 4.49
CA LEU A 185 -26.38 2.70 3.16
C LEU A 185 -27.79 2.20 2.85
N ALA A 186 -28.15 0.99 3.30
CA ALA A 186 -29.50 0.45 3.14
C ALA A 186 -30.53 1.30 3.93
N SER A 187 -30.20 1.71 5.16
CA SER A 187 -31.05 2.60 5.96
C SER A 187 -31.20 3.99 5.32
N GLU A 188 -30.09 4.58 4.90
CA GLU A 188 -30.08 5.90 4.24
C GLU A 188 -30.85 5.87 2.91
N THR A 189 -30.77 4.78 2.16
CA THR A 189 -31.54 4.58 0.92
C THR A 189 -33.05 4.60 1.17
N GLN A 190 -33.51 4.02 2.29
CA GLN A 190 -34.94 4.05 2.68
C GLN A 190 -35.39 5.45 3.08
N GLN A 191 -34.52 6.25 3.67
CA GLN A 191 -34.80 7.62 4.13
C GLN A 191 -34.58 8.68 3.05
N ALA A 192 -34.00 8.30 1.89
CA ALA A 192 -33.65 9.24 0.84
C ALA A 192 -34.89 9.99 0.30
N SER A 193 -34.81 11.31 0.31
CA SER A 193 -35.87 12.22 -0.10
C SER A 193 -36.02 12.36 -1.63
N SER A 194 -34.97 12.04 -2.38
CA SER A 194 -34.97 12.16 -3.84
C SER A 194 -34.57 10.86 -4.53
N THR A 195 -35.10 10.65 -5.74
CA THR A 195 -34.75 9.50 -6.59
C THR A 195 -33.27 9.51 -6.99
N SER A 196 -32.68 10.69 -7.17
CA SER A 196 -31.26 10.84 -7.52
C SER A 196 -30.39 10.38 -6.35
N GLN A 197 -30.67 10.85 -5.14
CA GLN A 197 -29.96 10.43 -3.92
C GLN A 197 -30.05 8.92 -3.71
N ARG A 198 -31.27 8.36 -3.82
CA ARG A 198 -31.49 6.91 -3.71
C ARG A 198 -30.62 6.10 -4.66
N LYS A 199 -30.60 6.47 -5.95
CA LYS A 199 -29.78 5.79 -6.97
C LYS A 199 -28.27 5.87 -6.66
N THR A 200 -27.79 6.98 -6.10
CA THR A 200 -26.38 7.12 -5.72
C THR A 200 -26.02 6.16 -4.59
N LEU A 201 -26.84 6.12 -3.53
CA LEU A 201 -26.66 5.23 -2.38
C LEU A 201 -26.76 3.74 -2.78
N GLU A 202 -27.72 3.40 -3.64
CA GLU A 202 -27.86 2.04 -4.18
C GLU A 202 -26.61 1.62 -4.95
N LYS A 203 -26.08 2.48 -5.81
CA LYS A 203 -24.87 2.21 -6.59
C LYS A 203 -23.65 2.00 -5.68
N GLU A 204 -23.50 2.81 -4.64
CA GLU A 204 -22.44 2.66 -3.67
C GLU A 204 -22.56 1.35 -2.89
N ARG A 205 -23.77 1.03 -2.41
CA ARG A 205 -24.05 -0.23 -1.73
C ARG A 205 -23.75 -1.44 -2.63
N ASP A 206 -24.17 -1.42 -3.90
CA ASP A 206 -23.93 -2.50 -4.85
C ASP A 206 -22.42 -2.70 -5.12
N LYS A 207 -21.64 -1.61 -5.15
CA LYS A 207 -20.19 -1.68 -5.23
C LYS A 207 -19.60 -2.37 -3.99
N LEU A 208 -20.03 -1.97 -2.79
CA LEU A 208 -19.54 -2.59 -1.55
C LEU A 208 -19.94 -4.07 -1.40
N LEU A 209 -21.11 -4.47 -1.89
CA LEU A 209 -21.50 -5.88 -1.92
C LEU A 209 -20.57 -6.74 -2.80
N LYS A 210 -20.14 -6.21 -3.96
CA LYS A 210 -19.13 -6.87 -4.80
C LYS A 210 -17.79 -6.96 -4.08
N HIS A 211 -17.35 -5.88 -3.44
CA HIS A 211 -16.13 -5.85 -2.64
C HIS A 211 -16.21 -6.88 -1.49
N GLN A 212 -17.32 -6.95 -0.77
CA GLN A 212 -17.50 -7.91 0.32
C GLN A 212 -17.41 -9.36 -0.18
N THR A 213 -17.99 -9.65 -1.36
CA THR A 213 -17.92 -10.98 -1.96
C THR A 213 -16.49 -11.37 -2.32
N GLU A 214 -15.76 -10.45 -2.97
CA GLU A 214 -14.35 -10.67 -3.31
C GLU A 214 -13.48 -10.81 -2.06
N LEU A 215 -13.73 -9.96 -1.05
CA LEU A 215 -12.97 -9.96 0.19
C LEU A 215 -13.12 -11.26 0.99
N ARG A 216 -14.32 -11.86 1.00
CA ARG A 216 -14.54 -13.18 1.62
C ARG A 216 -13.76 -14.29 0.93
N ALA A 217 -13.78 -14.30 -0.41
CA ALA A 217 -12.99 -15.26 -1.18
C ALA A 217 -11.49 -15.08 -0.96
N PHE A 218 -11.05 -13.82 -0.86
CA PHE A 218 -9.65 -13.51 -0.54
C PHE A 218 -9.26 -13.96 0.87
N ASP A 219 -10.13 -13.77 1.88
CA ASP A 219 -9.87 -14.21 3.25
C ASP A 219 -9.66 -15.73 3.35
N GLU A 220 -10.47 -16.51 2.62
CA GLU A 220 -10.32 -17.98 2.57
C GLU A 220 -8.95 -18.39 1.97
N LYS A 221 -8.56 -17.75 0.87
CA LYS A 221 -7.24 -17.98 0.27
C LYS A 221 -6.12 -17.54 1.21
N LEU A 222 -6.22 -16.33 1.74
CA LEU A 222 -5.20 -15.79 2.64
C LEU A 222 -5.00 -16.67 3.87
N ARG A 223 -6.07 -17.23 4.44
CA ARG A 223 -5.99 -18.18 5.53
C ARG A 223 -5.17 -19.40 5.14
N HIS A 224 -5.46 -20.00 3.99
CA HIS A 224 -4.74 -21.17 3.50
C HIS A 224 -3.24 -20.90 3.32
N TYR A 225 -2.87 -19.73 2.76
CA TYR A 225 -1.46 -19.36 2.61
C TYR A 225 -0.80 -18.99 3.94
N ALA A 226 -1.54 -18.37 4.87
CA ALA A 226 -1.05 -18.03 6.20
C ALA A 226 -0.70 -19.29 7.01
N ASP A 227 -1.52 -20.33 6.89
CA ASP A 227 -1.30 -21.62 7.58
C ASP A 227 -0.02 -22.33 7.09
N GLN A 228 0.42 -22.06 5.86
CA GLN A 228 1.67 -22.59 5.31
C GLN A 228 2.93 -21.94 5.89
N ARG A 229 2.81 -20.79 6.58
CA ARG A 229 3.93 -20.03 7.16
C ARG A 229 5.07 -19.84 6.16
N ILE A 230 4.73 -19.32 4.98
CA ILE A 230 5.67 -19.15 3.87
C ILE A 230 6.86 -18.29 4.31
N THR A 231 8.06 -18.78 4.05
CA THR A 231 9.33 -18.07 4.23
C THR A 231 9.91 -17.67 2.88
N LEU A 232 10.63 -16.55 2.86
CA LEU A 232 11.36 -16.08 1.70
C LEU A 232 12.84 -16.36 1.86
N ASP A 233 13.45 -16.87 0.80
CA ASP A 233 14.90 -16.86 0.63
C ASP A 233 15.22 -15.83 -0.46
N LEU A 234 15.88 -14.75 -0.09
CA LEU A 234 16.16 -13.66 -1.03
C LEU A 234 17.17 -14.06 -2.11
N ASP A 235 17.94 -15.13 -1.87
CA ASP A 235 18.91 -15.68 -2.84
C ASP A 235 18.22 -16.49 -3.94
N ASP A 236 17.00 -17.02 -3.69
CA ASP A 236 16.19 -17.73 -4.69
C ASP A 236 15.72 -16.85 -5.87
N GLY A 237 15.90 -15.55 -5.74
CA GLY A 237 15.42 -14.58 -6.71
C GLY A 237 13.92 -14.27 -6.62
N VAL A 238 13.52 -13.20 -7.32
CA VAL A 238 12.17 -12.65 -7.21
C VAL A 238 11.11 -13.59 -7.76
N LYS A 239 11.37 -14.26 -8.90
CA LYS A 239 10.36 -15.11 -9.56
C LYS A 239 9.96 -16.29 -8.69
N VAL A 240 10.92 -16.96 -8.06
CA VAL A 240 10.68 -18.12 -7.16
C VAL A 240 9.88 -17.67 -5.95
N ASN A 241 10.34 -16.63 -5.28
CA ASN A 241 9.67 -16.12 -4.08
C ASN A 241 8.26 -15.57 -4.38
N TYR A 242 8.08 -14.85 -5.49
CA TYR A 242 6.78 -14.33 -5.91
C TYR A 242 5.79 -15.45 -6.20
N GLY A 243 6.27 -16.54 -6.83
CA GLY A 243 5.47 -17.73 -7.14
C GLY A 243 4.92 -18.46 -5.92
N LYS A 244 5.55 -18.32 -4.74
CA LYS A 244 5.08 -18.93 -3.48
C LYS A 244 3.70 -18.42 -3.03
N PHE A 245 3.27 -17.25 -3.50
CA PHE A 245 2.03 -16.58 -3.07
C PHE A 245 0.86 -16.75 -4.06
N GLY A 246 1.10 -17.40 -5.19
CA GLY A 246 0.05 -17.64 -6.19
C GLY A 246 -0.68 -16.35 -6.60
N ASP A 247 -2.00 -16.36 -6.51
CA ASP A 247 -2.88 -15.26 -6.88
C ASP A 247 -3.19 -14.26 -5.74
N LEU A 248 -2.47 -14.33 -4.62
CA LEU A 248 -2.55 -13.29 -3.57
C LEU A 248 -1.87 -11.99 -3.99
N LEU A 249 -0.89 -12.05 -4.89
CA LEU A 249 -0.16 -10.90 -5.38
C LEU A 249 -0.80 -10.35 -6.66
N ALA A 250 -0.74 -9.03 -6.82
CA ALA A 250 -1.17 -8.38 -8.05
C ALA A 250 -0.36 -8.93 -9.25
N GLU A 251 -1.05 -9.24 -10.35
CA GLU A 251 -0.39 -9.71 -11.57
C GLU A 251 0.64 -8.69 -12.08
N VAL A 252 1.88 -9.15 -12.19
CA VAL A 252 2.96 -8.36 -12.77
C VAL A 252 3.55 -9.14 -13.95
N LYS A 253 3.20 -8.74 -15.16
CA LYS A 253 3.72 -9.36 -16.40
C LYS A 253 5.25 -9.48 -16.41
N ALA A 254 5.94 -8.52 -15.79
CA ALA A 254 7.39 -8.51 -15.70
C ALA A 254 7.96 -9.63 -14.79
N VAL A 255 7.17 -10.15 -13.84
CA VAL A 255 7.57 -11.24 -12.93
C VAL A 255 7.05 -12.58 -13.44
N ALA A 256 5.83 -12.61 -14.00
CA ALA A 256 5.16 -13.83 -14.45
C ALA A 256 5.56 -14.31 -15.85
N GLY A 257 6.04 -13.44 -16.75
CA GLY A 257 6.17 -13.70 -18.18
C GLY A 257 7.57 -13.57 -18.78
N GLY A 258 8.63 -13.51 -18.00
CA GLY A 258 9.98 -13.47 -18.54
C GLY A 258 10.54 -14.87 -18.79
N THR A 259 10.53 -15.35 -20.03
CA THR A 259 11.54 -16.32 -20.48
C THR A 259 12.90 -15.70 -20.18
N ASP A 260 13.70 -16.43 -19.40
CA ASP A 260 15.10 -16.11 -19.21
C ASP A 260 15.80 -16.17 -20.57
N GLU A 261 15.96 -15.03 -21.21
CA GLU A 261 16.98 -14.80 -22.17
C GLU A 261 17.75 -13.56 -21.71
N ASP A 262 18.92 -13.84 -21.14
CA ASP A 262 20.14 -13.05 -20.84
C ASP A 262 19.96 -11.66 -20.15
#